data_0d1711c74d239e2f0f3f856d0a088cc1
#
_entry.id   0d1711c74d239e2f0f3f856d0a088cc1
#
_cell.length_a   1.000
_cell.length_b   1.000
_cell.length_c   1.000
_cell.angle_alpha   90.00
_cell.angle_beta   90.00
_cell.angle_gamma   90.00
#
_symmetry.space_group_name_H-M   'P 1'
#
loop_
_entity.id
_entity.type
_entity.pdbx_description
1 polymer ?
#
loop_
_entity_poly.entity_id
_entity_poly.type
_entity_poly.pdbx_seq_one_letter_code
_entity_poly.pdbx_strand_id
1 'polypeptide(L)'
;MIEPEDKVAAVVDAAGGTLVSRVRLQKTVYLLDQLGLGSGFEFEYHHYGPYSRDLDIATGDARALGVVREEIRHRASDGASYSAFILPGPGSSKEEAFGVLGRTQAAALVRKFAETHVTVLELAATVDWLWRHEGCADWRAEIARRKPLKVGSGRLERAVALLNDLGLPPAVAGA
;
A
#
# COMPACT_ATOMS: atom_id res chain seq x y z
N MET A 1 -0.80 17.61 -15.80
CA MET A 1 -0.96 17.26 -14.38
C MET A 1 -1.88 16.07 -14.30
N ILE A 2 -1.61 15.11 -13.42
CA ILE A 2 -2.46 13.91 -13.20
C ILE A 2 -3.34 14.20 -11.99
N GLU A 3 -4.64 14.04 -12.14
CA GLU A 3 -5.59 14.26 -11.05
C GLU A 3 -5.48 13.14 -9.99
N PRO A 4 -5.78 13.42 -8.72
CA PRO A 4 -5.65 12.45 -7.65
C PRO A 4 -6.40 11.13 -7.90
N GLU A 5 -7.61 11.20 -8.43
CA GLU A 5 -8.42 10.03 -8.79
C GLU A 5 -7.82 9.19 -9.91
N ASP A 6 -7.12 9.83 -10.86
CA ASP A 6 -6.41 9.12 -11.94
C ASP A 6 -5.19 8.36 -11.39
N LYS A 7 -4.56 8.87 -10.33
CA LYS A 7 -3.48 8.16 -9.63
C LYS A 7 -3.99 6.89 -8.96
N VAL A 8 -5.18 6.95 -8.36
CA VAL A 8 -5.85 5.76 -7.81
C VAL A 8 -6.12 4.74 -8.91
N ALA A 9 -6.69 5.18 -10.03
CA ALA A 9 -6.94 4.31 -11.19
C ALA A 9 -5.65 3.68 -11.73
N ALA A 10 -4.54 4.43 -11.76
CA ALA A 10 -3.24 3.92 -12.20
C ALA A 10 -2.73 2.78 -11.31
N VAL A 11 -2.91 2.88 -10.00
CA VAL A 11 -2.52 1.81 -9.08
C VAL A 11 -3.39 0.57 -9.27
N VAL A 12 -4.70 0.74 -9.48
CA VAL A 12 -5.62 -0.37 -9.78
C VAL A 12 -5.28 -1.00 -11.14
N ASP A 13 -4.93 -0.20 -12.14
CA ASP A 13 -4.46 -0.66 -13.46
C ASP A 13 -3.17 -1.50 -13.32
N ALA A 14 -2.19 -1.01 -12.56
CA ALA A 14 -0.95 -1.72 -12.26
C ALA A 14 -1.18 -3.06 -11.56
N ALA A 15 -2.27 -3.19 -10.79
CA ALA A 15 -2.68 -4.45 -10.17
C ALA A 15 -3.36 -5.44 -11.14
N GLY A 16 -3.48 -5.07 -12.41
CA GLY A 16 -4.17 -5.88 -13.42
C GLY A 16 -5.67 -5.61 -13.49
N GLY A 17 -6.12 -4.45 -13.02
CA GLY A 17 -7.51 -3.98 -13.11
C GLY A 17 -8.36 -4.26 -11.87
N THR A 18 -7.84 -4.96 -10.88
CA THR A 18 -8.52 -5.20 -9.59
C THR A 18 -7.53 -5.16 -8.44
N LEU A 19 -7.84 -4.37 -7.41
CA LEU A 19 -7.09 -4.31 -6.16
C LEU A 19 -8.05 -4.49 -4.98
N VAL A 20 -7.78 -5.45 -4.12
CA VAL A 20 -8.63 -5.73 -2.96
C VAL A 20 -8.08 -5.13 -1.68
N SER A 21 -8.97 -4.65 -0.81
CA SER A 21 -8.72 -4.07 0.50
C SER A 21 -8.28 -2.60 0.48
N ARG A 22 -9.02 -1.78 1.22
CA ARG A 22 -8.66 -0.37 1.46
C ARG A 22 -7.32 -0.22 2.17
N VAL A 23 -7.05 -1.10 3.14
CA VAL A 23 -5.77 -1.11 3.85
C VAL A 23 -4.64 -1.40 2.86
N ARG A 24 -4.82 -2.39 1.97
CA ARG A 24 -3.83 -2.71 0.94
C ARG A 24 -3.56 -1.52 0.02
N LEU A 25 -4.59 -0.84 -0.46
CA LEU A 25 -4.43 0.34 -1.31
C LEU A 25 -3.57 1.41 -0.61
N GLN A 26 -3.87 1.74 0.64
CA GLN A 26 -3.11 2.70 1.44
C GLN A 26 -1.63 2.30 1.58
N LYS A 27 -1.36 1.04 1.93
CA LYS A 27 0.01 0.57 2.13
C LYS A 27 0.78 0.43 0.81
N THR A 28 0.10 0.04 -0.25
CA THR A 28 0.67 -0.04 -1.60
C THR A 28 1.15 1.34 -2.05
N VAL A 29 0.31 2.37 -1.98
CA VAL A 29 0.69 3.72 -2.38
C VAL A 29 1.81 4.25 -1.49
N TYR A 30 1.72 4.08 -0.16
CA TYR A 30 2.78 4.48 0.76
C TYR A 30 4.14 3.88 0.39
N LEU A 31 4.21 2.56 0.20
CA LEU A 31 5.47 1.88 -0.13
C LEU A 31 5.98 2.25 -1.52
N LEU A 32 5.09 2.42 -2.50
CA LEU A 32 5.47 2.89 -3.84
C LEU A 32 6.04 4.31 -3.80
N ASP A 33 5.52 5.19 -2.95
CA ASP A 33 6.07 6.55 -2.77
C ASP A 33 7.50 6.51 -2.24
N GLN A 34 7.80 5.58 -1.33
CA GLN A 34 9.17 5.39 -0.85
C GLN A 34 10.12 4.90 -1.95
N LEU A 35 9.57 4.34 -3.03
CA LEU A 35 10.32 3.81 -4.17
C LEU A 35 10.32 4.75 -5.39
N GLY A 36 9.65 5.91 -5.30
CA GLY A 36 9.69 6.94 -6.32
C GLY A 36 8.42 7.09 -7.16
N LEU A 37 7.27 6.59 -6.70
CA LEU A 37 5.97 6.84 -7.35
C LEU A 37 5.67 8.35 -7.42
N GLY A 38 5.94 9.07 -6.34
CA GLY A 38 5.68 10.51 -6.27
C GLY A 38 4.19 10.83 -6.39
N SER A 39 3.35 10.10 -5.65
CA SER A 39 1.90 10.27 -5.70
C SER A 39 1.45 11.66 -5.27
N GLY A 40 2.21 12.31 -4.38
CA GLY A 40 1.87 13.60 -3.78
C GLY A 40 0.85 13.50 -2.66
N PHE A 41 0.43 12.30 -2.27
CA PHE A 41 -0.40 12.11 -1.09
C PHE A 41 0.42 12.24 0.18
N GLU A 42 -0.09 12.99 1.14
CA GLU A 42 0.53 13.10 2.46
C GLU A 42 0.05 11.97 3.37
N PHE A 43 1.00 11.36 4.10
CA PHE A 43 0.71 10.27 5.02
C PHE A 43 0.96 10.70 6.46
N GLU A 44 0.13 10.20 7.36
CA GLU A 44 0.25 10.35 8.81
C GLU A 44 0.07 8.99 9.49
N TYR A 45 0.46 8.87 10.77
CA TYR A 45 0.30 7.62 11.49
C TYR A 45 -1.12 7.45 12.00
N HIS A 46 -1.73 6.35 11.66
CA HIS A 46 -3.07 5.96 12.09
C HIS A 46 -3.08 4.55 12.70
N HIS A 47 -4.27 4.09 13.09
CA HIS A 47 -4.50 2.80 13.72
C HIS A 47 -3.91 1.60 12.93
N TYR A 48 -3.93 1.67 11.62
CA TYR A 48 -3.35 0.64 10.72
C TYR A 48 -1.98 1.04 10.14
N GLY A 49 -1.24 1.92 10.82
CA GLY A 49 0.05 2.45 10.36
C GLY A 49 -0.13 3.65 9.41
N PRO A 50 0.80 3.88 8.48
CA PRO A 50 0.72 5.02 7.56
C PRO A 50 -0.60 5.06 6.78
N TYR A 51 -1.27 6.20 6.84
CA TYR A 51 -2.57 6.44 6.21
C TYR A 51 -2.59 7.84 5.60
N SER A 52 -3.18 7.97 4.42
CA SER A 52 -3.40 9.25 3.77
C SER A 52 -4.89 9.51 3.62
N ARG A 53 -5.35 10.60 4.23
CA ARG A 53 -6.72 11.09 4.07
C ARG A 53 -6.96 11.55 2.63
N ASP A 54 -5.97 12.17 2.01
CA ASP A 54 -6.09 12.65 0.64
C ASP A 54 -6.25 11.49 -0.36
N LEU A 55 -5.54 10.39 -0.13
CA LEU A 55 -5.73 9.15 -0.90
C LEU A 55 -7.13 8.56 -0.70
N ASP A 56 -7.66 8.60 0.52
CA ASP A 56 -9.02 8.13 0.80
C ASP A 56 -10.07 8.98 0.11
N ILE A 57 -9.91 10.32 0.11
CA ILE A 57 -10.75 11.25 -0.64
C ILE A 57 -10.65 10.97 -2.14
N ALA A 58 -9.44 10.89 -2.69
CA ALA A 58 -9.22 10.58 -4.11
C ALA A 58 -9.84 9.24 -4.53
N THR A 59 -9.84 8.25 -3.64
CA THR A 59 -10.51 6.96 -3.87
C THR A 59 -12.03 7.13 -3.93
N GLY A 60 -12.59 7.97 -3.07
CA GLY A 60 -14.01 8.35 -3.12
C GLY A 60 -14.39 9.07 -4.40
N ASP A 61 -13.55 10.01 -4.83
CA ASP A 61 -13.74 10.78 -6.07
C ASP A 61 -13.63 9.88 -7.30
N ALA A 62 -12.62 8.99 -7.34
CA ALA A 62 -12.46 8.02 -8.42
C ALA A 62 -13.72 7.14 -8.59
N ARG A 63 -14.33 6.75 -7.47
CA ARG A 63 -15.59 6.01 -7.46
C ARG A 63 -16.76 6.87 -7.94
N ALA A 64 -16.90 8.08 -7.43
CA ALA A 64 -17.98 9.00 -7.79
C ALA A 64 -17.97 9.37 -9.28
N LEU A 65 -16.78 9.54 -9.85
CA LEU A 65 -16.55 9.83 -11.26
C LEU A 65 -16.61 8.59 -12.17
N GLY A 66 -16.75 7.40 -11.59
CA GLY A 66 -16.78 6.15 -12.35
C GLY A 66 -15.44 5.72 -12.94
N VAL A 67 -14.34 6.33 -12.52
CA VAL A 67 -12.98 5.98 -12.94
C VAL A 67 -12.56 4.64 -12.34
N VAL A 68 -13.02 4.38 -11.12
CA VAL A 68 -12.88 3.10 -10.40
C VAL A 68 -14.23 2.71 -9.84
N ARG A 69 -14.57 1.43 -9.90
CA ARG A 69 -15.75 0.87 -9.23
C ARG A 69 -15.32 0.20 -7.93
N GLU A 70 -16.10 0.36 -6.88
CA GLU A 70 -15.92 -0.36 -5.62
C GLU A 70 -17.02 -1.41 -5.46
N GLU A 71 -16.63 -2.65 -5.23
CA GLU A 71 -17.52 -3.74 -4.87
C GLU A 71 -17.24 -4.17 -3.43
N ILE A 72 -18.29 -4.35 -2.65
CA ILE A 72 -18.18 -4.97 -1.34
C ILE A 72 -18.31 -6.47 -1.52
N ARG A 73 -17.28 -7.20 -1.12
CA ARG A 73 -17.20 -8.65 -1.17
C ARG A 73 -17.11 -9.22 0.26
N HIS A 74 -17.39 -10.49 0.39
CA HIS A 74 -17.36 -11.18 1.68
C HIS A 74 -16.42 -12.38 1.62
N ARG A 75 -15.63 -12.56 2.68
CA ARG A 75 -14.77 -13.73 2.81
C ARG A 75 -15.60 -14.98 3.09
N ALA A 76 -15.27 -16.07 2.40
CA ALA A 76 -15.95 -17.35 2.60
C ALA A 76 -15.72 -17.97 3.99
N SER A 77 -14.57 -17.65 4.62
CA SER A 77 -14.16 -18.24 5.91
C SER A 77 -14.93 -17.72 7.12
N ASP A 78 -15.26 -16.42 7.14
CA ASP A 78 -15.85 -15.74 8.31
C ASP A 78 -16.92 -14.71 7.96
N GLY A 79 -17.24 -14.55 6.68
CA GLY A 79 -18.24 -13.59 6.21
C GLY A 79 -17.81 -12.12 6.31
N ALA A 80 -16.59 -11.82 6.75
CA ALA A 80 -16.12 -10.45 6.88
C ALA A 80 -16.09 -9.74 5.52
N SER A 81 -16.63 -8.53 5.48
CA SER A 81 -16.65 -7.72 4.26
C SER A 81 -15.30 -7.08 3.96
N TYR A 82 -15.00 -6.93 2.68
CA TYR A 82 -13.86 -6.19 2.19
C TYR A 82 -14.19 -5.49 0.87
N SER A 83 -13.48 -4.40 0.58
CA SER A 83 -13.63 -3.66 -0.69
C SER A 83 -12.76 -4.27 -1.78
N ALA A 84 -13.29 -4.33 -3.00
CA ALA A 84 -12.53 -4.58 -4.22
C ALA A 84 -12.67 -3.35 -5.13
N PHE A 85 -11.54 -2.77 -5.51
CA PHE A 85 -11.48 -1.66 -6.45
C PHE A 85 -11.20 -2.21 -7.85
N ILE A 86 -12.04 -1.86 -8.81
CA ILE A 86 -12.06 -2.47 -10.14
C ILE A 86 -12.10 -1.37 -11.18
N LEU A 87 -11.24 -1.48 -12.20
CA LEU A 87 -11.37 -0.65 -13.39
C LEU A 87 -12.60 -1.09 -14.20
N PRO A 88 -13.47 -0.16 -14.64
CA PRO A 88 -14.66 -0.50 -15.42
C PRO A 88 -14.36 -0.92 -16.86
N GLY A 89 -13.12 -0.74 -17.30
CA GLY A 89 -12.66 -1.07 -18.66
C GLY A 89 -11.17 -1.32 -18.72
N PRO A 90 -10.58 -1.47 -19.92
CA PRO A 90 -9.14 -1.61 -20.09
C PRO A 90 -8.39 -0.43 -19.47
N GLY A 91 -7.34 -0.71 -18.73
CA GLY A 91 -6.49 0.33 -18.14
C GLY A 91 -5.79 1.14 -19.23
N SER A 92 -5.85 2.46 -19.10
CA SER A 92 -5.22 3.40 -20.03
C SER A 92 -4.40 4.45 -19.28
N SER A 93 -3.89 4.09 -18.09
CA SER A 93 -3.11 5.00 -17.25
C SER A 93 -1.90 5.53 -17.99
N LYS A 94 -1.69 6.84 -17.88
CA LYS A 94 -0.54 7.49 -18.48
C LYS A 94 0.74 7.14 -17.73
N GLU A 95 1.87 7.06 -18.44
CA GLU A 95 3.17 6.78 -17.86
C GLU A 95 3.54 7.75 -16.72
N GLU A 96 3.16 9.02 -16.86
CA GLU A 96 3.36 10.07 -15.86
C GLU A 96 2.78 9.74 -14.49
N ALA A 97 1.73 8.89 -14.43
CA ALA A 97 1.10 8.49 -13.17
C ALA A 97 2.01 7.61 -12.29
N PHE A 98 3.08 7.07 -12.86
CA PHE A 98 3.99 6.15 -12.18
C PHE A 98 5.31 6.81 -11.74
N GLY A 99 5.46 8.12 -11.94
CA GLY A 99 6.64 8.89 -11.51
C GLY A 99 7.94 8.32 -12.06
N VAL A 100 8.99 8.39 -11.25
CA VAL A 100 10.30 7.84 -11.62
C VAL A 100 10.37 6.32 -11.63
N LEU A 101 9.39 5.64 -11.02
CA LEU A 101 9.30 4.17 -11.10
C LEU A 101 9.04 3.69 -12.53
N GLY A 102 8.21 4.42 -13.28
CA GLY A 102 7.69 3.95 -14.55
C GLY A 102 6.65 2.83 -14.38
N ARG A 103 5.83 2.66 -15.40
CA ARG A 103 4.70 1.73 -15.39
C ARG A 103 5.10 0.28 -15.14
N THR A 104 6.14 -0.20 -15.83
CA THR A 104 6.57 -1.61 -15.75
C THR A 104 7.01 -1.99 -14.35
N GLN A 105 7.83 -1.15 -13.72
CA GLN A 105 8.31 -1.41 -12.37
C GLN A 105 7.18 -1.27 -11.35
N ALA A 106 6.34 -0.24 -11.47
CA ALA A 106 5.17 -0.06 -10.62
C ALA A 106 4.24 -1.28 -10.70
N ALA A 107 3.96 -1.80 -11.90
CA ALA A 107 3.11 -2.98 -12.07
C ALA A 107 3.71 -4.22 -11.39
N ALA A 108 5.02 -4.44 -11.50
CA ALA A 108 5.68 -5.56 -10.83
C ALA A 108 5.57 -5.46 -9.31
N LEU A 109 5.77 -4.26 -8.76
CA LEU A 109 5.67 -4.00 -7.32
C LEU A 109 4.23 -4.13 -6.81
N VAL A 110 3.25 -3.56 -7.52
CA VAL A 110 1.84 -3.66 -7.13
C VAL A 110 1.37 -5.11 -7.13
N ARG A 111 1.77 -5.92 -8.10
CA ARG A 111 1.48 -7.37 -8.11
C ARG A 111 2.09 -8.06 -6.90
N LYS A 112 3.36 -7.79 -6.60
CA LYS A 112 4.03 -8.32 -5.40
C LYS A 112 3.25 -7.97 -4.13
N PHE A 113 2.78 -6.73 -4.00
CA PHE A 113 1.98 -6.28 -2.85
C PHE A 113 0.58 -6.91 -2.84
N ALA A 114 -0.03 -7.12 -4.01
CA ALA A 114 -1.33 -7.79 -4.11
C ALA A 114 -1.27 -9.26 -3.65
N GLU A 115 -0.15 -9.92 -3.86
CA GLU A 115 0.10 -11.31 -3.42
C GLU A 115 0.58 -11.40 -1.97
N THR A 116 1.02 -10.29 -1.39
CA THR A 116 1.47 -10.23 0.00
C THR A 116 0.26 -10.18 0.94
N HIS A 117 0.31 -10.95 2.03
CA HIS A 117 -0.74 -10.89 3.06
C HIS A 117 -0.88 -9.46 3.61
N VAL A 118 -2.11 -8.98 3.74
CA VAL A 118 -2.37 -7.57 4.09
C VAL A 118 -1.74 -7.16 5.43
N THR A 119 -1.71 -8.05 6.42
CA THR A 119 -1.05 -7.79 7.70
C THR A 119 0.47 -7.64 7.55
N VAL A 120 1.10 -8.42 6.70
CA VAL A 120 2.54 -8.30 6.40
C VAL A 120 2.82 -6.97 5.72
N LEU A 121 1.98 -6.56 4.78
CA LEU A 121 2.10 -5.27 4.10
C LEU A 121 1.92 -4.09 5.07
N GLU A 122 0.94 -4.19 5.98
CA GLU A 122 0.72 -3.20 7.05
C GLU A 122 1.94 -3.09 7.98
N LEU A 123 2.50 -4.23 8.40
CA LEU A 123 3.69 -4.26 9.24
C LEU A 123 4.90 -3.65 8.53
N ALA A 124 5.12 -3.98 7.25
CA ALA A 124 6.20 -3.41 6.46
C ALA A 124 6.10 -1.88 6.37
N ALA A 125 4.94 -1.35 6.02
CA ALA A 125 4.71 0.08 5.98
C ALA A 125 4.90 0.74 7.35
N THR A 126 4.46 0.09 8.43
CA THR A 126 4.61 0.61 9.80
C THR A 126 6.08 0.63 10.23
N VAL A 127 6.85 -0.41 9.93
CA VAL A 127 8.29 -0.47 10.25
C VAL A 127 9.06 0.63 9.51
N ASP A 128 8.80 0.81 8.22
CA ASP A 128 9.41 1.89 7.45
C ASP A 128 9.05 3.26 8.03
N TRP A 129 7.79 3.46 8.43
CA TRP A 129 7.34 4.69 9.08
C TRP A 129 8.07 4.97 10.39
N LEU A 130 8.13 3.98 11.28
CA LEU A 130 8.82 4.11 12.58
C LEU A 130 10.28 4.52 12.40
N TRP A 131 10.95 3.92 11.46
CA TRP A 131 12.34 4.24 11.14
C TRP A 131 12.48 5.62 10.49
N ARG A 132 11.74 5.86 9.42
CA ARG A 132 11.91 7.03 8.56
C ARG A 132 11.35 8.32 9.16
N HIS A 133 10.16 8.26 9.73
CA HIS A 133 9.44 9.45 10.21
C HIS A 133 9.55 9.67 11.70
N GLU A 134 9.66 8.62 12.50
CA GLU A 134 9.77 8.74 13.96
C GLU A 134 11.22 8.58 14.46
N GLY A 135 12.16 8.18 13.61
CA GLY A 135 13.55 7.97 14.00
C GLY A 135 13.71 6.92 15.09
N CYS A 136 12.82 5.93 15.14
CA CYS A 136 12.78 4.94 16.19
C CYS A 136 13.86 3.88 15.99
N ALA A 137 14.94 3.96 16.76
CA ALA A 137 16.05 3.00 16.68
C ALA A 137 15.61 1.59 17.10
N ASP A 138 14.81 1.48 18.16
CA ASP A 138 14.24 0.20 18.63
C ASP A 138 12.82 -0.01 18.06
N TRP A 139 12.72 0.05 16.74
CA TRP A 139 11.45 -0.14 16.04
C TRP A 139 10.84 -1.53 16.27
N ARG A 140 11.67 -2.55 16.55
CA ARG A 140 11.16 -3.91 16.84
C ARG A 140 10.34 -3.95 18.12
N ALA A 141 10.83 -3.37 19.19
CA ALA A 141 10.08 -3.26 20.43
C ALA A 141 8.84 -2.38 20.26
N GLU A 142 8.97 -1.27 19.55
CA GLU A 142 7.86 -0.34 19.34
C GLU A 142 6.72 -0.93 18.50
N ILE A 143 7.02 -1.65 17.42
CA ILE A 143 5.97 -2.29 16.63
C ILE A 143 5.30 -3.43 17.40
N ALA A 144 6.05 -4.19 18.20
CA ALA A 144 5.48 -5.22 19.06
C ALA A 144 4.54 -4.62 20.12
N ARG A 145 4.89 -3.44 20.64
CA ARG A 145 4.06 -2.69 21.58
C ARG A 145 2.76 -2.17 20.94
N ARG A 146 2.86 -1.59 19.71
CA ARG A 146 1.70 -1.01 19.01
C ARG A 146 0.78 -2.08 18.41
N LYS A 147 1.35 -3.19 17.96
CA LYS A 147 0.64 -4.22 17.19
C LYS A 147 0.90 -5.64 17.72
N PRO A 148 0.67 -5.90 19.02
CA PRO A 148 1.08 -7.17 19.65
C PRO A 148 0.40 -8.39 19.01
N LEU A 149 -0.83 -8.26 18.53
CA LEU A 149 -1.57 -9.37 17.89
C LEU A 149 -1.19 -9.60 16.42
N LYS A 150 -0.46 -8.67 15.81
CA LYS A 150 -0.13 -8.73 14.38
C LYS A 150 1.28 -9.25 14.10
N VAL A 151 2.23 -9.01 15.01
CA VAL A 151 3.65 -9.33 14.80
C VAL A 151 3.99 -10.81 14.84
N GLY A 152 3.13 -11.64 15.40
CA GLY A 152 3.37 -13.07 15.57
C GLY A 152 3.30 -13.89 14.27
N SER A 153 3.57 -15.20 14.40
CA SER A 153 3.49 -16.20 13.31
C SER A 153 4.41 -15.89 12.13
N GLY A 154 5.58 -15.31 12.39
CA GLY A 154 6.56 -14.96 11.35
C GLY A 154 6.16 -13.77 10.47
N ARG A 155 5.09 -13.05 10.81
CA ARG A 155 4.61 -11.93 9.99
C ARG A 155 5.55 -10.73 10.01
N LEU A 156 6.14 -10.41 11.17
CA LEU A 156 7.11 -9.33 11.26
C LEU A 156 8.37 -9.65 10.46
N GLU A 157 8.88 -10.87 10.54
CA GLU A 157 10.04 -11.33 9.78
C GLU A 157 9.80 -11.25 8.28
N ARG A 158 8.60 -11.63 7.83
CA ARG A 158 8.21 -11.47 6.42
C ARG A 158 8.08 -10.01 6.00
N ALA A 159 7.60 -9.15 6.88
CA ALA A 159 7.54 -7.71 6.61
C ALA A 159 8.94 -7.10 6.47
N VAL A 160 9.87 -7.49 7.33
CA VAL A 160 11.28 -7.07 7.24
C VAL A 160 11.94 -7.61 5.97
N ALA A 161 11.70 -8.88 5.64
CA ALA A 161 12.19 -9.47 4.39
C ALA A 161 11.66 -8.72 3.16
N LEU A 162 10.38 -8.33 3.16
CA LEU A 162 9.80 -7.52 2.09
C LEU A 162 10.52 -6.17 1.97
N LEU A 163 10.74 -5.46 3.07
CA LEU A 163 11.48 -4.18 3.05
C LEU A 163 12.90 -4.35 2.51
N ASN A 164 13.61 -5.41 2.91
CA ASN A 164 14.94 -5.72 2.40
C ASN A 164 14.93 -5.97 0.89
N ASP A 165 13.98 -6.76 0.40
CA ASP A 165 13.80 -7.02 -1.03
C ASP A 165 13.53 -5.74 -1.84
N LEU A 166 12.86 -4.77 -1.22
CA LEU A 166 12.56 -3.47 -1.81
C LEU A 166 13.71 -2.46 -1.70
N GLY A 167 14.76 -2.78 -0.94
CA GLY A 167 15.83 -1.84 -0.63
C GLY A 167 15.40 -0.69 0.29
N LEU A 168 14.33 -0.90 1.07
CA LEU A 168 13.80 0.09 2.00
C LEU A 168 14.32 -0.11 3.42
N PRO A 169 14.46 0.96 4.23
CA PRO A 169 14.85 0.86 5.64
C PRO A 169 13.75 0.21 6.51
N PRO A 170 14.11 -0.26 7.72
CA PRO A 170 15.49 -0.30 8.17
C PRO A 170 16.24 -1.42 7.45
N ALA A 171 17.34 -1.08 6.79
CA ALA A 171 18.22 -2.12 6.29
C ALA A 171 18.60 -3.01 7.48
N VAL A 172 18.59 -4.31 7.31
CA VAL A 172 19.20 -5.20 8.30
C VAL A 172 20.62 -4.69 8.45
N ALA A 173 20.94 -4.11 9.61
CA ALA A 173 22.31 -3.82 9.98
C ALA A 173 23.10 -5.08 9.69
N GLY A 174 24.08 -5.00 8.79
CA GLY A 174 24.70 -6.15 8.16
C GLY A 174 24.91 -7.27 9.15
N ALA A 175 24.31 -8.37 8.80
CA ALA A 175 24.58 -9.59 9.50
C ALA A 175 26.07 -9.91 9.32
#